data_0aab0afb4d0dc10ed5b4401a6e666a7b
#
_entry.id   0aab0afb4d0dc10ed5b4401a6e666a7b
#
_cell.length_a   1.000
_cell.length_b   1.000
_cell.length_c   1.000
_cell.angle_alpha   90.00
_cell.angle_beta   90.00
_cell.angle_gamma   90.00
#
_symmetry.space_group_name_H-M   'P 1'
#
loop_
_entity.id
_entity.type
_entity.pdbx_description
1 polymer ?
#
loop_
_entity_poly.entity_id
_entity_poly.type
_entity_poly.pdbx_seq_one_letter_code
_entity_poly.pdbx_strand_id
1 'polypeptide(L)'
;MLHKLNKKAVVIIVAIVALVAVVGSSFAWFVSRTSLLQNFSLSSFEVSADVYFLDGEEKVSADEYKDENGLYTLSLNKDDVNYLGNLRANVAHRGAKACVRVTMNHQWTLADGTVAQNAVAVPYVFANGWFDNRDADYSVYYAGEDNSGEASFRTAEFITGFDEKSFDASAIVEGVTLKVLIQVDAVQVNRYPQVWGIEKFPWE
;
A
#
# COMPACT_ATOMS: atom_id res chain seq x y z
N MET A 1 16.44 -55.17 -8.41
CA MET A 1 15.12 -55.45 -7.80
C MET A 1 14.31 -54.18 -7.74
N LEU A 2 13.45 -53.95 -8.72
CA LEU A 2 12.53 -52.80 -8.72
C LEU A 2 11.26 -53.22 -7.94
N HIS A 3 11.13 -52.74 -6.73
CA HIS A 3 9.90 -52.93 -5.96
C HIS A 3 8.72 -52.36 -6.77
N LYS A 4 7.72 -53.18 -7.09
CA LYS A 4 6.46 -52.71 -7.66
C LYS A 4 5.79 -51.73 -6.67
N LEU A 5 5.94 -50.45 -6.90
CA LEU A 5 5.21 -49.44 -6.15
C LEU A 5 3.70 -49.71 -6.29
N ASN A 6 3.02 -49.73 -5.15
CA ASN A 6 1.58 -49.88 -5.10
C ASN A 6 0.93 -48.72 -5.87
N LYS A 7 -0.03 -49.00 -6.76
CA LYS A 7 -0.71 -47.99 -7.58
C LYS A 7 -1.24 -46.79 -6.75
N LYS A 8 -1.71 -47.07 -5.51
CA LYS A 8 -2.15 -46.00 -4.59
C LYS A 8 -1.00 -45.11 -4.14
N ALA A 9 0.20 -45.68 -3.89
CA ALA A 9 1.36 -44.88 -3.51
C ALA A 9 1.84 -43.96 -4.67
N VAL A 10 1.78 -44.47 -5.91
CA VAL A 10 2.12 -43.66 -7.11
C VAL A 10 1.17 -42.48 -7.28
N VAL A 11 -0.14 -42.69 -7.10
CA VAL A 11 -1.15 -41.63 -7.16
C VAL A 11 -0.90 -40.54 -6.09
N ILE A 12 -0.59 -40.96 -4.86
CA ILE A 12 -0.30 -40.02 -3.77
C ILE A 12 0.97 -39.20 -4.08
N ILE A 13 2.03 -39.83 -4.58
CA ILE A 13 3.28 -39.12 -4.95
C ILE A 13 3.03 -38.13 -6.07
N VAL A 14 2.27 -38.52 -7.10
CA VAL A 14 1.91 -37.60 -8.20
C VAL A 14 1.09 -36.42 -7.72
N ALA A 15 0.13 -36.65 -6.81
CA ALA A 15 -0.67 -35.57 -6.21
C ALA A 15 0.19 -34.60 -5.39
N ILE A 16 1.14 -35.11 -4.60
CA ILE A 16 2.07 -34.27 -3.80
C ILE A 16 2.97 -33.47 -4.73
N VAL A 17 3.53 -34.06 -5.78
CA VAL A 17 4.38 -33.36 -6.76
C VAL A 17 3.59 -32.27 -7.50
N ALA A 18 2.34 -32.55 -7.88
CA ALA A 18 1.47 -31.56 -8.50
C ALA A 18 1.16 -30.40 -7.55
N LEU A 19 0.89 -30.68 -6.27
CA LEU A 19 0.64 -29.64 -5.27
C LEU A 19 1.87 -28.75 -5.05
N VAL A 20 3.06 -29.36 -4.92
CA VAL A 20 4.34 -28.63 -4.78
C VAL A 20 4.63 -27.79 -6.01
N ALA A 21 4.32 -28.27 -7.22
CA ALA A 21 4.52 -27.53 -8.46
C ALA A 21 3.58 -26.30 -8.54
N VAL A 22 2.33 -26.43 -8.11
CA VAL A 22 1.38 -25.29 -8.08
C VAL A 22 1.79 -24.24 -7.06
N VAL A 23 2.16 -24.65 -5.84
CA VAL A 23 2.61 -23.73 -4.78
C VAL A 23 3.95 -23.10 -5.17
N GLY A 24 4.89 -23.89 -5.71
CA GLY A 24 6.20 -23.40 -6.15
C GLY A 24 6.10 -22.39 -7.31
N SER A 25 5.21 -22.62 -8.27
CA SER A 25 5.00 -21.69 -9.39
C SER A 25 4.38 -20.37 -8.95
N SER A 26 3.43 -20.42 -8.00
CA SER A 26 2.83 -19.22 -7.41
C SER A 26 3.86 -18.40 -6.62
N PHE A 27 4.74 -19.07 -5.88
CA PHE A 27 5.81 -18.41 -5.11
C PHE A 27 6.91 -17.85 -6.05
N ALA A 28 7.29 -18.58 -7.09
CA ALA A 28 8.25 -18.12 -8.10
C ALA A 28 7.70 -16.92 -8.89
N TRP A 29 6.40 -16.88 -9.16
CA TRP A 29 5.77 -15.73 -9.82
C TRP A 29 5.80 -14.48 -8.92
N PHE A 30 5.53 -14.67 -7.60
CA PHE A 30 5.56 -13.58 -6.62
C PHE A 30 7.00 -13.04 -6.42
N VAL A 31 7.98 -13.92 -6.26
CA VAL A 31 9.42 -13.55 -6.11
C VAL A 31 9.95 -12.93 -7.40
N SER A 32 9.58 -13.47 -8.58
CA SER A 32 9.97 -12.92 -9.88
C SER A 32 9.42 -11.51 -10.10
N ARG A 33 8.20 -11.22 -9.64
CA ARG A 33 7.61 -9.89 -9.74
C ARG A 33 8.33 -8.87 -8.85
N THR A 34 8.77 -9.30 -7.67
CA THR A 34 9.54 -8.46 -6.74
C THR A 34 10.96 -8.21 -7.26
N SER A 35 11.61 -9.22 -7.87
CA SER A 35 12.96 -9.09 -8.39
C SER A 35 13.05 -8.41 -9.77
N LEU A 36 12.00 -8.51 -10.59
CA LEU A 36 11.92 -7.78 -11.87
C LEU A 36 11.79 -6.27 -11.68
N LEU A 37 11.23 -5.81 -10.56
CA LEU A 37 11.19 -4.41 -10.22
C LEU A 37 12.56 -3.84 -9.80
N GLN A 38 13.53 -4.70 -9.43
CA GLN A 38 14.87 -4.28 -9.00
C GLN A 38 15.91 -4.17 -10.12
N ASN A 39 15.68 -4.73 -11.32
CA ASN A 39 16.74 -4.92 -12.31
C ASN A 39 16.57 -4.21 -13.66
N PHE A 40 15.59 -3.34 -13.85
CA PHE A 40 15.50 -2.51 -15.07
C PHE A 40 16.00 -1.08 -14.82
N SER A 41 17.33 -0.92 -14.79
CA SER A 41 17.95 0.41 -14.78
C SER A 41 18.17 0.91 -16.20
N LEU A 42 17.16 1.50 -16.84
CA LEU A 42 17.33 2.32 -18.05
C LEU A 42 16.76 3.74 -17.93
N SER A 43 16.11 4.07 -16.86
CA SER A 43 15.95 5.40 -16.29
C SER A 43 15.65 5.19 -14.80
N SER A 44 16.66 5.42 -13.96
CA SER A 44 16.48 5.26 -12.53
C SER A 44 15.57 6.38 -12.01
N PHE A 45 14.45 5.99 -11.48
CA PHE A 45 13.66 6.82 -10.59
C PHE A 45 13.58 6.12 -9.23
N GLU A 46 13.54 6.93 -8.19
CA GLU A 46 13.40 6.50 -6.81
C GLU A 46 12.19 7.20 -6.23
N VAL A 47 11.35 6.49 -5.53
CA VAL A 47 10.20 7.06 -4.82
C VAL A 47 10.19 6.58 -3.38
N SER A 48 9.78 7.46 -2.48
CA SER A 48 9.63 7.14 -1.06
C SER A 48 8.52 7.97 -0.45
N ALA A 49 7.94 7.46 0.65
CA ALA A 49 7.06 8.25 1.50
C ALA A 49 7.84 8.70 2.75
N ASP A 50 7.68 9.97 3.10
CA ASP A 50 8.05 10.54 4.38
C ASP A 50 6.78 10.72 5.20
N VAL A 51 6.57 9.84 6.19
CA VAL A 51 5.36 9.77 7.01
C VAL A 51 5.66 10.34 8.38
N TYR A 52 4.82 11.24 8.86
CA TYR A 52 4.97 11.90 10.15
C TYR A 52 3.62 12.24 10.78
N PHE A 53 3.64 12.55 12.06
CA PHE A 53 2.50 13.10 12.79
C PHE A 53 2.72 14.59 13.04
N LEU A 54 1.63 15.36 13.06
CA LEU A 54 1.66 16.75 13.55
C LEU A 54 1.16 16.77 15.00
N ASP A 55 2.07 17.13 15.92
CA ASP A 55 1.73 17.44 17.31
C ASP A 55 1.73 18.98 17.46
N GLY A 56 0.56 19.58 17.28
CA GLY A 56 0.42 21.03 17.09
C GLY A 56 1.10 21.47 15.78
N GLU A 57 2.21 22.20 15.88
CA GLU A 57 3.03 22.63 14.73
C GLU A 57 4.30 21.78 14.55
N GLU A 58 4.59 20.87 15.49
CA GLU A 58 5.79 20.04 15.46
C GLU A 58 5.58 18.79 14.61
N LYS A 59 6.61 18.48 13.81
CA LYS A 59 6.66 17.22 13.05
C LYS A 59 7.33 16.14 13.88
N VAL A 60 6.59 15.08 14.16
CA VAL A 60 7.09 13.89 14.85
C VAL A 60 7.20 12.75 13.83
N SER A 61 8.38 12.13 13.71
CA SER A 61 8.58 10.99 12.79
C SER A 61 7.62 9.86 13.14
N ALA A 62 6.99 9.27 12.11
CA ALA A 62 6.13 8.10 12.30
C ALA A 62 6.91 6.78 12.42
N ASP A 63 8.24 6.80 12.30
CA ASP A 63 9.07 5.57 12.32
C ASP A 63 8.98 4.80 13.63
N GLU A 64 8.79 5.49 14.76
CA GLU A 64 8.62 4.86 16.08
C GLU A 64 7.30 4.08 16.20
N TYR A 65 6.32 4.40 15.35
CA TYR A 65 5.00 3.76 15.31
C TYR A 65 4.88 2.73 14.20
N LYS A 66 5.98 2.45 13.49
CA LYS A 66 6.05 1.52 12.37
C LYS A 66 6.49 0.14 12.85
N ASP A 67 5.72 -0.88 12.52
CA ASP A 67 6.08 -2.27 12.83
C ASP A 67 7.03 -2.88 11.78
N GLU A 68 7.48 -4.11 12.04
CA GLU A 68 8.39 -4.87 11.15
C GLU A 68 7.81 -5.14 9.75
N ASN A 69 6.49 -5.08 9.59
CA ASN A 69 5.80 -5.24 8.32
C ASN A 69 5.58 -3.91 7.58
N GLY A 70 6.04 -2.80 8.15
CA GLY A 70 5.92 -1.48 7.58
C GLY A 70 4.57 -0.80 7.82
N LEU A 71 3.74 -1.34 8.73
CA LEU A 71 2.46 -0.73 9.07
C LEU A 71 2.63 0.28 10.20
N TYR A 72 2.07 1.45 10.03
CA TYR A 72 2.03 2.50 11.05
C TYR A 72 0.83 2.29 11.98
N THR A 73 1.08 2.21 13.26
CA THR A 73 0.02 2.12 14.29
C THR A 73 -0.56 3.49 14.57
N LEU A 74 -1.87 3.62 14.45
CA LEU A 74 -2.62 4.85 14.65
C LEU A 74 -3.48 4.76 15.91
N SER A 75 -3.54 5.85 16.68
CA SER A 75 -4.45 5.99 17.80
C SER A 75 -5.77 6.60 17.38
N LEU A 76 -6.83 6.22 18.06
CA LEU A 76 -8.15 6.84 17.96
C LEU A 76 -8.36 7.95 19.02
N ASN A 77 -7.44 8.05 19.98
CA ASN A 77 -7.46 9.09 20.99
C ASN A 77 -6.77 10.35 20.45
N LYS A 78 -7.49 11.49 20.50
CA LYS A 78 -7.03 12.78 19.97
C LYS A 78 -5.84 13.38 20.73
N ASP A 79 -5.65 12.94 21.97
CA ASP A 79 -4.56 13.43 22.82
C ASP A 79 -3.23 12.71 22.54
N ASP A 80 -3.25 11.64 21.72
CA ASP A 80 -2.05 10.90 21.38
C ASP A 80 -1.36 11.52 20.15
N VAL A 81 -0.02 11.54 20.15
CA VAL A 81 0.78 12.05 19.03
C VAL A 81 0.43 11.32 17.72
N ASN A 82 0.30 9.99 17.79
CA ASN A 82 -0.05 9.15 16.65
C ASN A 82 -1.56 9.05 16.39
N TYR A 83 -2.34 10.05 16.83
CA TYR A 83 -3.76 10.14 16.48
C TYR A 83 -3.92 10.12 14.96
N LEU A 84 -4.90 9.35 14.46
CA LEU A 84 -5.11 9.17 13.02
C LEU A 84 -5.30 10.50 12.26
N GLY A 85 -5.88 11.52 12.91
CA GLY A 85 -6.05 12.85 12.33
C GLY A 85 -4.76 13.68 12.25
N ASN A 86 -3.72 13.29 12.99
CA ASN A 86 -2.39 13.93 12.96
C ASN A 86 -1.49 13.39 11.84
N LEU A 87 -1.87 12.27 11.21
CA LEU A 87 -1.08 11.65 10.15
C LEU A 87 -0.91 12.58 8.96
N ARG A 88 0.33 12.73 8.52
CA ARG A 88 0.73 13.48 7.33
C ARG A 88 1.72 12.65 6.55
N ALA A 89 1.78 12.87 5.25
CA ALA A 89 2.77 12.22 4.42
C ALA A 89 3.18 13.11 3.24
N ASN A 90 4.46 13.06 2.92
CA ASN A 90 5.00 13.60 1.70
C ASN A 90 5.49 12.45 0.81
N VAL A 91 5.45 12.63 -0.49
CA VAL A 91 6.04 11.70 -1.45
C VAL A 91 7.24 12.37 -2.09
N ALA A 92 8.39 11.71 -2.01
CA ALA A 92 9.59 12.14 -2.71
C ALA A 92 9.76 11.33 -3.99
N HIS A 93 10.16 12.01 -5.06
CA HIS A 93 10.48 11.42 -6.36
C HIS A 93 11.80 11.98 -6.86
N ARG A 94 12.68 11.10 -7.36
CA ARG A 94 13.97 11.47 -7.96
C ARG A 94 14.16 10.72 -9.27
N GLY A 95 14.74 11.40 -10.23
CA GLY A 95 15.11 10.80 -11.52
C GLY A 95 14.18 11.18 -12.67
N ALA A 96 13.94 10.24 -13.57
CA ALA A 96 13.12 10.49 -14.77
C ALA A 96 11.64 10.62 -14.41
N LYS A 97 10.86 11.26 -15.29
CA LYS A 97 9.40 11.35 -15.17
C LYS A 97 8.77 9.96 -15.02
N ALA A 98 7.85 9.84 -14.12
CA ALA A 98 7.17 8.59 -13.79
C ALA A 98 5.70 8.83 -13.47
N CYS A 99 4.87 7.80 -13.61
CA CYS A 99 3.59 7.77 -12.97
C CYS A 99 3.78 7.29 -11.53
N VAL A 100 3.15 7.94 -10.57
CA VAL A 100 3.27 7.64 -9.15
C VAL A 100 1.90 7.32 -8.57
N ARG A 101 1.83 6.28 -7.77
CA ARG A 101 0.67 5.98 -6.94
C ARG A 101 1.08 5.63 -5.52
N VAL A 102 0.19 5.85 -4.59
CA VAL A 102 0.34 5.45 -3.20
C VAL A 102 -0.78 4.49 -2.85
N THR A 103 -0.42 3.26 -2.53
CA THR A 103 -1.38 2.27 -2.02
C THR A 103 -1.51 2.47 -0.51
N MET A 104 -2.75 2.64 -0.05
CA MET A 104 -3.07 2.78 1.36
C MET A 104 -4.00 1.65 1.79
N ASN A 105 -3.54 0.82 2.71
CA ASN A 105 -4.34 -0.28 3.23
C ASN A 105 -4.50 -0.14 4.74
N HIS A 106 -5.73 -0.04 5.19
CA HIS A 106 -6.09 0.08 6.60
C HIS A 106 -6.42 -1.30 7.15
N GLN A 107 -5.81 -1.63 8.28
CA GLN A 107 -6.06 -2.86 9.00
C GLN A 107 -6.65 -2.53 10.38
N TRP A 108 -7.92 -2.86 10.54
CA TRP A 108 -8.63 -2.77 11.81
C TRP A 108 -8.57 -4.12 12.51
N THR A 109 -7.94 -4.17 13.68
CA THR A 109 -7.69 -5.42 14.40
C THR A 109 -8.30 -5.35 15.79
N LEU A 110 -9.10 -6.35 16.14
CA LEU A 110 -9.65 -6.51 17.47
C LEU A 110 -8.57 -6.92 18.49
N ALA A 111 -8.86 -6.81 19.77
CA ALA A 111 -7.93 -7.15 20.85
C ALA A 111 -7.46 -8.63 20.82
N ASP A 112 -8.24 -9.52 20.23
CA ASP A 112 -7.89 -10.93 20.04
C ASP A 112 -7.03 -11.21 18.79
N GLY A 113 -6.67 -10.15 18.04
CA GLY A 113 -5.87 -10.24 16.82
C GLY A 113 -6.68 -10.54 15.56
N THR A 114 -8.00 -10.65 15.63
CA THR A 114 -8.84 -10.85 14.45
C THR A 114 -9.08 -9.52 13.72
N VAL A 115 -9.22 -9.58 12.38
CA VAL A 115 -9.53 -8.40 11.57
C VAL A 115 -10.99 -8.03 11.75
N ALA A 116 -11.27 -6.78 12.06
CA ALA A 116 -12.63 -6.27 12.17
C ALA A 116 -13.32 -6.25 10.79
N GLN A 117 -14.50 -6.86 10.68
CA GLN A 117 -15.21 -7.00 9.41
C GLN A 117 -15.85 -5.70 8.91
N ASN A 118 -16.13 -4.75 9.82
CA ASN A 118 -16.74 -3.46 9.50
C ASN A 118 -15.69 -2.35 9.62
N ALA A 119 -14.75 -2.35 8.68
CA ALA A 119 -13.74 -1.31 8.62
C ALA A 119 -14.38 0.04 8.24
N VAL A 120 -14.16 1.04 9.09
CA VAL A 120 -14.56 2.43 8.80
C VAL A 120 -13.55 3.06 7.87
N ALA A 121 -14.00 3.69 6.79
CA ALA A 121 -13.14 4.44 5.90
C ALA A 121 -12.51 5.64 6.64
N VAL A 122 -11.21 5.83 6.50
CA VAL A 122 -10.49 6.96 7.09
C VAL A 122 -10.46 8.10 6.06
N PRO A 123 -11.16 9.22 6.32
CA PRO A 123 -11.31 10.32 5.36
C PRO A 123 -10.11 11.26 5.39
N TYR A 124 -8.97 10.82 4.88
CA TYR A 124 -7.82 11.69 4.69
C TYR A 124 -8.08 12.73 3.61
N VAL A 125 -7.50 13.91 3.82
CA VAL A 125 -7.46 14.98 2.83
C VAL A 125 -6.13 14.89 2.10
N PHE A 126 -6.19 14.69 0.79
CA PHE A 126 -5.02 14.66 -0.07
C PHE A 126 -4.73 16.05 -0.65
N ALA A 127 -3.46 16.31 -0.92
CA ALA A 127 -3.03 17.54 -1.58
C ALA A 127 -3.58 17.62 -3.02
N ASN A 128 -3.61 18.83 -3.56
CA ASN A 128 -3.97 19.04 -4.96
C ASN A 128 -3.05 18.24 -5.89
N GLY A 129 -3.61 17.74 -6.99
CA GLY A 129 -2.91 16.90 -7.94
C GLY A 129 -2.89 15.41 -7.59
N TRP A 130 -3.53 15.01 -6.49
CA TRP A 130 -3.74 13.60 -6.16
C TRP A 130 -5.20 13.20 -6.36
N PHE A 131 -5.42 12.07 -7.00
CA PHE A 131 -6.73 11.48 -7.26
C PHE A 131 -6.96 10.28 -6.36
N ASP A 132 -7.97 10.37 -5.50
CA ASP A 132 -8.33 9.29 -4.57
C ASP A 132 -9.19 8.23 -5.27
N ASN A 133 -8.62 7.03 -5.45
CA ASN A 133 -9.29 5.86 -6.02
C ASN A 133 -9.34 4.68 -5.03
N ARG A 134 -9.17 4.95 -3.73
CA ARG A 134 -9.06 3.91 -2.69
C ARG A 134 -10.26 2.99 -2.63
N ASP A 135 -11.44 3.47 -2.99
CA ASP A 135 -12.66 2.65 -3.00
C ASP A 135 -12.63 1.56 -4.08
N ALA A 136 -11.87 1.79 -5.16
CA ALA A 136 -11.78 0.84 -6.27
C ALA A 136 -10.57 -0.10 -6.17
N ASP A 137 -9.40 0.43 -5.77
CA ASP A 137 -8.14 -0.32 -5.81
C ASP A 137 -7.16 0.01 -4.67
N TYR A 138 -7.65 0.65 -3.61
CA TYR A 138 -6.86 1.06 -2.42
C TYR A 138 -5.73 2.04 -2.75
N SER A 139 -5.76 2.70 -3.90
CA SER A 139 -4.68 3.56 -4.37
C SER A 139 -5.12 5.00 -4.54
N VAL A 140 -4.16 5.90 -4.31
CA VAL A 140 -4.26 7.32 -4.64
C VAL A 140 -3.20 7.61 -5.69
N TYR A 141 -3.60 8.17 -6.80
CA TYR A 141 -2.73 8.40 -7.96
C TYR A 141 -2.31 9.86 -8.04
N TYR A 142 -1.07 10.11 -8.43
CA TYR A 142 -0.67 11.45 -8.79
C TYR A 142 -1.19 11.79 -10.18
N ALA A 143 -2.18 12.65 -10.26
CA ALA A 143 -2.75 13.14 -11.51
C ALA A 143 -1.98 14.33 -12.09
N GLY A 144 -1.31 15.10 -11.21
CA GLY A 144 -0.74 16.39 -11.59
C GLY A 144 -1.80 17.49 -11.69
N GLU A 145 -1.37 18.73 -11.81
CA GLU A 145 -2.29 19.88 -12.00
C GLU A 145 -2.93 19.86 -13.39
N ASP A 146 -2.25 19.26 -14.35
CA ASP A 146 -2.68 19.15 -15.77
C ASP A 146 -3.37 17.81 -16.09
N ASN A 147 -3.59 16.97 -15.11
CA ASN A 147 -4.14 15.62 -15.24
C ASN A 147 -3.32 14.70 -16.16
N SER A 148 -2.05 14.98 -16.37
CA SER A 148 -1.17 14.14 -17.21
C SER A 148 -0.80 12.81 -16.56
N GLY A 149 -0.89 12.72 -15.23
CA GLY A 149 -0.41 11.57 -14.47
C GLY A 149 1.12 11.48 -14.36
N GLU A 150 1.84 12.50 -14.87
CA GLU A 150 3.31 12.50 -14.88
C GLU A 150 3.88 13.23 -13.66
N ALA A 151 4.59 12.51 -12.81
CA ALA A 151 5.32 13.09 -11.68
C ALA A 151 6.67 13.64 -12.14
N SER A 152 6.90 14.94 -11.92
CA SER A 152 8.17 15.63 -12.13
C SER A 152 8.64 16.39 -10.89
N PHE A 153 7.92 16.27 -9.78
CA PHE A 153 8.25 16.90 -8.51
C PHE A 153 9.47 16.22 -7.84
N ARG A 154 10.14 16.93 -6.94
CA ARG A 154 11.13 16.32 -6.02
C ARG A 154 10.47 15.84 -4.74
N THR A 155 9.57 16.62 -4.20
CA THR A 155 8.75 16.31 -3.04
C THR A 155 7.39 16.95 -3.25
N ALA A 156 6.33 16.19 -3.02
CA ALA A 156 4.96 16.66 -3.05
C ALA A 156 4.29 16.30 -1.73
N GLU A 157 3.48 17.20 -1.21
CA GLU A 157 2.56 16.86 -0.13
C GLU A 157 1.59 15.80 -0.63
N PHE A 158 1.28 14.83 0.23
CA PHE A 158 0.35 13.76 -0.10
C PHE A 158 -0.85 13.77 0.85
N ILE A 159 -0.65 13.43 2.14
CA ILE A 159 -1.69 13.57 3.16
C ILE A 159 -1.49 14.92 3.84
N THR A 160 -2.46 15.81 3.68
CA THR A 160 -2.43 17.17 4.23
C THR A 160 -3.36 17.36 5.41
N GLY A 161 -4.31 16.44 5.61
CA GLY A 161 -5.28 16.57 6.66
C GLY A 161 -6.17 15.35 6.83
N PHE A 162 -7.19 15.57 7.66
CA PHE A 162 -8.21 14.60 8.02
C PHE A 162 -9.57 15.32 8.13
N ASP A 163 -10.59 14.79 7.45
CA ASP A 163 -11.93 15.31 7.53
C ASP A 163 -12.70 14.66 8.71
N GLU A 164 -12.58 15.27 9.86
CA GLU A 164 -13.20 14.79 11.09
C GLU A 164 -14.73 14.67 10.99
N LYS A 165 -15.36 15.49 10.15
CA LYS A 165 -16.84 15.49 10.01
C LYS A 165 -17.34 14.27 9.23
N SER A 166 -16.53 13.75 8.34
CA SER A 166 -16.84 12.57 7.54
C SER A 166 -16.42 11.26 8.23
N PHE A 167 -15.77 11.33 9.40
CA PHE A 167 -15.33 10.16 10.14
C PHE A 167 -16.40 9.67 11.13
N ASP A 168 -16.95 8.49 10.86
CA ASP A 168 -17.94 7.88 11.76
C ASP A 168 -17.25 7.06 12.87
N ALA A 169 -16.81 7.75 13.91
CA ALA A 169 -16.20 7.11 15.08
C ALA A 169 -17.20 6.19 15.84
N SER A 170 -18.50 6.39 15.67
CA SER A 170 -19.53 5.59 16.38
C SER A 170 -19.67 4.17 15.82
N ALA A 171 -19.20 3.95 14.57
CA ALA A 171 -19.18 2.64 13.94
C ALA A 171 -17.96 1.78 14.37
N ILE A 172 -17.01 2.35 15.15
CA ILE A 172 -15.80 1.66 15.57
C ILE A 172 -16.08 0.83 16.82
N VAL A 173 -15.68 -0.43 16.78
CA VAL A 173 -15.78 -1.33 17.93
C VAL A 173 -14.74 -0.95 18.99
N GLU A 174 -15.13 -0.96 20.26
CA GLU A 174 -14.22 -0.66 21.37
C GLU A 174 -13.06 -1.68 21.41
N GLY A 175 -11.85 -1.19 21.71
CA GLY A 175 -10.64 -2.02 21.82
C GLY A 175 -9.99 -2.41 20.48
N VAL A 176 -10.43 -1.77 19.40
CA VAL A 176 -9.83 -1.97 18.08
C VAL A 176 -8.51 -1.20 17.94
N THR A 177 -7.53 -1.81 17.27
CA THR A 177 -6.28 -1.16 16.85
C THR A 177 -6.35 -0.87 15.35
N LEU A 178 -6.02 0.36 14.96
CA LEU A 178 -5.89 0.75 13.56
C LEU A 178 -4.42 0.76 13.16
N LYS A 179 -4.09 0.09 12.06
CA LYS A 179 -2.80 0.21 11.39
C LYS A 179 -3.01 0.61 9.95
N VAL A 180 -2.06 1.33 9.36
CA VAL A 180 -2.07 1.70 7.95
C VAL A 180 -0.76 1.36 7.28
N LEU A 181 -0.84 0.70 6.11
CA LEU A 181 0.28 0.57 5.17
C LEU A 181 0.21 1.74 4.20
N ILE A 182 1.33 2.44 4.04
CA ILE A 182 1.50 3.49 3.01
C ILE A 182 2.67 3.07 2.13
N GLN A 183 2.37 2.63 0.93
CA GLN A 183 3.36 2.13 -0.02
C GLN A 183 3.33 2.98 -1.29
N VAL A 184 4.48 3.55 -1.65
CA VAL A 184 4.64 4.33 -2.88
C VAL A 184 5.19 3.44 -3.98
N ASP A 185 4.51 3.45 -5.12
CA ASP A 185 4.93 2.78 -6.34
C ASP A 185 5.11 3.80 -7.46
N ALA A 186 6.12 3.60 -8.28
CA ALA A 186 6.30 4.39 -9.49
C ALA A 186 6.60 3.51 -10.70
N VAL A 187 6.22 4.00 -11.86
CA VAL A 187 6.43 3.31 -13.13
C VAL A 187 6.70 4.34 -14.24
N GLN A 188 7.47 3.94 -15.24
CA GLN A 188 7.66 4.78 -16.44
C GLN A 188 6.31 5.13 -17.06
N VAL A 189 6.16 6.37 -17.52
CA VAL A 189 4.90 6.92 -18.05
C VAL A 189 4.25 6.03 -19.12
N ASN A 190 5.04 5.41 -19.98
CA ASN A 190 4.55 4.53 -21.05
C ASN A 190 4.37 3.06 -20.63
N ARG A 191 4.56 2.73 -19.34
CA ARG A 191 4.52 1.35 -18.83
C ARG A 191 3.44 1.10 -17.78
N TYR A 192 2.71 2.13 -17.32
CA TYR A 192 1.68 1.96 -16.29
C TYR A 192 0.58 0.95 -16.71
N PRO A 193 0.15 0.86 -17.98
CA PRO A 193 -0.88 -0.11 -18.34
C PRO A 193 -0.44 -1.54 -18.11
N GLN A 194 0.82 -1.86 -18.45
CA GLN A 194 1.36 -3.21 -18.32
C GLN A 194 1.72 -3.55 -16.86
N VAL A 195 2.17 -2.57 -16.08
CA VAL A 195 2.66 -2.80 -14.71
C VAL A 195 1.53 -2.75 -13.69
N TRP A 196 0.63 -1.78 -13.81
CA TRP A 196 -0.49 -1.61 -12.89
C TRP A 196 -1.78 -2.30 -13.35
N GLY A 197 -1.83 -2.73 -14.64
CA GLY A 197 -3.00 -3.41 -15.20
C GLY A 197 -4.20 -2.49 -15.43
N ILE A 198 -3.97 -1.18 -15.58
CA ILE A 198 -5.00 -0.18 -15.86
C ILE A 198 -4.80 0.36 -17.28
N GLU A 199 -5.85 0.36 -18.08
CA GLU A 199 -5.78 0.86 -19.47
C GLU A 199 -5.75 2.38 -19.52
N LYS A 200 -6.43 3.03 -18.58
CA LYS A 200 -6.56 4.47 -18.42
C LYS A 200 -6.43 4.87 -16.97
N PHE A 201 -6.08 6.11 -16.74
CA PHE A 201 -6.12 6.64 -15.39
C PHE A 201 -7.56 6.78 -14.88
N PRO A 202 -7.79 6.66 -13.54
CA PRO A 202 -9.14 6.70 -12.98
C PRO A 202 -9.91 8.02 -13.18
N TRP A 203 -9.23 9.10 -13.57
CA TRP A 203 -9.83 10.42 -13.83
C TRP A 203 -10.12 10.70 -15.31
N GLU A 204 -9.77 9.78 -16.22
CA GLU A 204 -10.11 9.83 -17.66
C GLU A 204 -11.48 9.17 -17.90
#